data_99dc97b6a112aeb9a87586ae2bce2569
#
_entry.id   99dc97b6a112aeb9a87586ae2bce2569
#
_cell.length_a   1.000
_cell.length_b   1.000
_cell.length_c   1.000
_cell.angle_alpha   90.00
_cell.angle_beta   90.00
_cell.angle_gamma   90.00
#
_symmetry.space_group_name_H-M   'P 1'
#
loop_
_entity.id
_entity.type
_entity.pdbx_description
1 polymer ?
#
loop_
_entity_poly.entity_id
_entity_poly.type
_entity_poly.pdbx_seq_one_letter_code
_entity_poly.pdbx_strand_id
1 'polypeptide(L)'
;MRQLTLLIILFITKIGLSQEKTPNIILMIGDGMGLTQISAGMYANNNSTALEGFEYIGLSKTYAYDQFITDSAASGTAMASGVKTYNGVLGIDSKNIPKKSILEICQEKGYNTALIATSSIAHATPAAFYAKIDSRRKYEDIALQLSEHNVNLFIGGGEMFFNKREDKRNLLDEMSDYDFVKNLDKLSES
;
A
#
# COMPACT_ATOMS: atom_id res chain seq x y z
N MET A 1 -55.76 4.27 8.55
CA MET A 1 -54.84 4.67 7.46
C MET A 1 -53.76 5.64 7.93
N ARG A 2 -54.06 6.75 8.60
CA ARG A 2 -53.07 7.74 9.05
C ARG A 2 -52.03 7.19 10.06
N GLN A 3 -52.40 6.28 10.94
CA GLN A 3 -51.45 5.65 11.89
C GLN A 3 -50.53 4.61 11.24
N LEU A 4 -50.99 3.91 10.19
CA LEU A 4 -50.18 2.96 9.42
C LEU A 4 -49.11 3.67 8.60
N THR A 5 -49.43 4.82 8.01
CA THR A 5 -48.52 5.66 7.25
C THR A 5 -47.40 6.23 8.14
N LEU A 6 -47.72 6.63 9.39
CA LEU A 6 -46.73 7.09 10.37
C LEU A 6 -45.76 5.98 10.79
N LEU A 7 -46.24 4.76 10.95
CA LEU A 7 -45.40 3.60 11.29
C LEU A 7 -44.43 3.24 10.16
N ILE A 8 -44.87 3.30 8.90
CA ILE A 8 -44.04 3.05 7.72
C ILE A 8 -42.95 4.11 7.59
N ILE A 9 -43.26 5.38 7.79
CA ILE A 9 -42.27 6.47 7.77
C ILE A 9 -41.23 6.29 8.88
N LEU A 10 -41.64 5.89 10.11
CA LEU A 10 -40.73 5.64 11.21
C LEU A 10 -39.79 4.44 10.95
N PHE A 11 -40.27 3.43 10.22
CA PHE A 11 -39.46 2.24 9.85
C PHE A 11 -38.42 2.58 8.76
N ILE A 12 -38.80 3.40 7.79
CA ILE A 12 -37.89 3.83 6.70
C ILE A 12 -36.78 4.74 7.25
N THR A 13 -37.06 5.58 8.24
CA THR A 13 -36.03 6.45 8.85
C THR A 13 -35.03 5.65 9.73
N LYS A 14 -35.40 4.49 10.26
CA LYS A 14 -34.47 3.63 11.00
C LYS A 14 -33.52 2.81 10.09
N ILE A 15 -33.95 2.50 8.87
CA ILE A 15 -33.09 1.75 7.89
C ILE A 15 -31.99 2.65 7.32
N GLY A 16 -32.21 3.97 7.30
CA GLY A 16 -31.23 4.94 6.73
C GLY A 16 -30.10 5.38 7.67
N LEU A 17 -30.06 4.98 8.95
CA LEU A 17 -29.14 5.53 9.94
C LEU A 17 -28.06 4.57 10.46
N SER A 18 -27.97 3.35 9.94
CA SER A 18 -26.85 2.47 10.25
C SER A 18 -25.77 2.58 9.18
N GLN A 19 -25.15 3.73 9.07
CA GLN A 19 -23.87 3.83 8.40
C GLN A 19 -22.83 3.23 9.38
N GLU A 20 -22.56 1.92 9.23
CA GLU A 20 -21.43 1.30 9.92
C GLU A 20 -20.18 2.12 9.56
N LYS A 21 -19.55 2.68 10.60
CA LYS A 21 -18.33 3.45 10.43
C LYS A 21 -17.27 2.51 9.88
N THR A 22 -16.94 2.65 8.62
CA THR A 22 -15.96 1.80 7.95
C THR A 22 -14.61 1.92 8.68
N PRO A 23 -13.98 0.81 9.08
CA PRO A 23 -12.73 0.86 9.85
C PRO A 23 -11.59 1.41 8.99
N ASN A 24 -10.69 2.15 9.62
CA ASN A 24 -9.39 2.47 9.03
C ASN A 24 -8.50 1.22 9.08
N ILE A 25 -7.76 0.97 8.00
CA ILE A 25 -6.86 -0.18 7.87
C ILE A 25 -5.43 0.32 7.74
N ILE A 26 -4.54 -0.15 8.61
CA ILE A 26 -3.11 0.12 8.55
C ILE A 26 -2.39 -1.21 8.34
N LEU A 27 -1.74 -1.38 7.18
CA LEU A 27 -0.89 -2.52 6.88
C LEU A 27 0.57 -2.13 7.09
N MET A 28 1.21 -2.74 8.08
CA MET A 28 2.64 -2.54 8.36
C MET A 28 3.45 -3.74 7.88
N ILE A 29 4.43 -3.49 7.01
CA ILE A 29 5.29 -4.52 6.40
C ILE A 29 6.72 -4.35 6.90
N GLY A 30 7.23 -5.33 7.64
CA GLY A 30 8.64 -5.44 7.97
C GLY A 30 9.38 -6.17 6.86
N ASP A 31 9.97 -5.42 5.91
CA ASP A 31 10.68 -6.00 4.76
C ASP A 31 11.97 -6.69 5.22
N GLY A 32 12.08 -7.99 4.90
CA GLY A 32 13.16 -8.84 5.34
C GLY A 32 13.19 -9.14 6.85
N MET A 33 12.17 -8.74 7.60
CA MET A 33 12.10 -8.93 9.06
C MET A 33 11.71 -10.36 9.41
N GLY A 34 12.72 -11.24 9.49
CA GLY A 34 12.57 -12.61 9.95
C GLY A 34 12.66 -12.72 11.48
N LEU A 35 12.55 -13.96 12.00
CA LEU A 35 12.62 -14.24 13.45
C LEU A 35 13.93 -13.77 14.08
N THR A 36 15.05 -13.86 13.35
CA THR A 36 16.36 -13.41 13.83
C THR A 36 16.41 -11.89 14.01
N GLN A 37 15.80 -11.11 13.13
CA GLN A 37 15.70 -9.66 13.24
C GLN A 37 14.80 -9.26 14.43
N ILE A 38 13.68 -9.98 14.61
CA ILE A 38 12.80 -9.78 15.77
C ILE A 38 13.56 -10.08 17.06
N SER A 39 14.29 -11.22 17.13
CA SER A 39 15.10 -11.58 18.30
C SER A 39 16.18 -10.54 18.59
N ALA A 40 16.88 -10.05 17.55
CA ALA A 40 17.88 -9.00 17.72
C ALA A 40 17.25 -7.70 18.25
N GLY A 41 16.07 -7.32 17.75
CA GLY A 41 15.31 -6.16 18.25
C GLY A 41 14.89 -6.32 19.72
N MET A 42 14.43 -7.50 20.12
CA MET A 42 14.12 -7.80 21.51
C MET A 42 15.37 -7.67 22.40
N TYR A 43 16.50 -8.25 21.99
CA TYR A 43 17.77 -8.14 22.72
C TYR A 43 18.18 -6.66 22.92
N ALA A 44 18.09 -5.85 21.88
CA ALA A 44 18.42 -4.45 21.92
C ALA A 44 17.46 -3.61 22.81
N ASN A 45 16.25 -4.10 23.02
CA ASN A 45 15.19 -3.41 23.76
C ASN A 45 14.80 -4.14 25.06
N ASN A 46 15.79 -4.56 25.86
CA ASN A 46 15.58 -5.21 27.16
C ASN A 46 14.65 -6.42 27.12
N ASN A 47 14.80 -7.28 26.11
CA ASN A 47 13.97 -8.46 25.85
C ASN A 47 12.46 -8.18 25.74
N SER A 48 12.10 -7.02 25.17
CA SER A 48 10.71 -6.66 24.93
C SER A 48 10.50 -6.11 23.51
N THR A 49 9.32 -6.34 22.95
CA THR A 49 8.91 -5.78 21.67
C THR A 49 7.43 -5.43 21.66
N ALA A 50 7.06 -4.39 20.93
CA ALA A 50 5.67 -4.03 20.72
C ALA A 50 4.86 -5.14 19.99
N LEU A 51 5.54 -6.07 19.29
CA LEU A 51 4.90 -7.21 18.63
C LEU A 51 4.24 -8.19 19.61
N GLU A 52 4.70 -8.24 20.87
CA GLU A 52 4.10 -9.07 21.92
C GLU A 52 2.69 -8.59 22.33
N GLY A 53 2.35 -7.34 22.01
CA GLY A 53 1.03 -6.78 22.24
C GLY A 53 -0.04 -7.15 21.21
N PHE A 54 0.30 -7.88 20.15
CA PHE A 54 -0.70 -8.35 19.19
C PHE A 54 -1.48 -9.53 19.74
N GLU A 55 -2.81 -9.40 19.71
CA GLU A 55 -3.74 -10.44 20.18
C GLU A 55 -3.80 -11.63 19.22
N TYR A 56 -3.67 -11.38 17.92
CA TYR A 56 -3.77 -12.40 16.88
C TYR A 56 -2.45 -12.58 16.15
N ILE A 57 -2.03 -13.84 16.04
CA ILE A 57 -0.80 -14.23 15.34
C ILE A 57 -1.15 -15.24 14.26
N GLY A 58 -0.55 -15.08 13.09
CA GLY A 58 -0.69 -15.99 11.96
C GLY A 58 0.66 -16.34 11.35
N LEU A 59 0.68 -17.42 10.55
CA LEU A 59 1.82 -17.85 9.77
C LEU A 59 1.46 -17.78 8.28
N SER A 60 2.40 -17.36 7.45
CA SER A 60 2.23 -17.34 6.00
C SER A 60 3.36 -18.10 5.29
N LYS A 61 3.04 -18.64 4.10
CA LYS A 61 4.03 -19.25 3.21
C LYS A 61 4.57 -18.16 2.27
N THR A 62 5.82 -17.80 2.45
CA THR A 62 6.43 -16.64 1.78
C THR A 62 7.07 -16.92 0.43
N TYR A 63 7.17 -18.19 -0.02
CA TYR A 63 7.81 -18.55 -1.29
C TYR A 63 7.20 -17.83 -2.51
N ALA A 64 8.04 -17.49 -3.50
CA ALA A 64 7.62 -16.94 -4.79
C ALA A 64 6.97 -18.02 -5.67
N TYR A 65 6.48 -17.66 -6.86
CA TYR A 65 5.78 -18.62 -7.72
C TYR A 65 6.63 -19.85 -8.07
N ASP A 66 7.88 -19.64 -8.41
CA ASP A 66 8.82 -20.68 -8.89
C ASP A 66 10.05 -20.89 -8.00
N GLN A 67 10.18 -20.14 -6.89
CA GLN A 67 11.35 -20.17 -6.02
C GLN A 67 10.97 -20.21 -4.55
N PHE A 68 11.71 -21.00 -3.75
CA PHE A 68 11.50 -21.09 -2.30
C PHE A 68 11.81 -19.78 -1.56
N ILE A 69 12.78 -19.00 -2.07
CA ILE A 69 13.16 -17.71 -1.49
C ILE A 69 12.52 -16.61 -2.32
N THR A 70 11.62 -15.86 -1.68
CA THR A 70 10.95 -14.70 -2.29
C THR A 70 11.85 -13.47 -2.22
N ASP A 71 11.62 -12.51 -3.13
CA ASP A 71 12.07 -11.13 -2.98
C ASP A 71 10.91 -10.21 -2.57
N SER A 72 11.21 -8.93 -2.31
CA SER A 72 10.20 -7.95 -1.91
C SER A 72 9.16 -7.68 -3.01
N ALA A 73 9.50 -7.89 -4.28
CA ALA A 73 8.58 -7.67 -5.39
C ALA A 73 7.49 -8.76 -5.43
N ALA A 74 7.90 -10.04 -5.41
CA ALA A 74 6.97 -11.16 -5.43
C ALA A 74 6.13 -11.22 -4.14
N SER A 75 6.74 -11.00 -2.96
CA SER A 75 6.02 -11.01 -1.70
C SER A 75 5.11 -9.79 -1.55
N GLY A 76 5.56 -8.59 -1.96
CA GLY A 76 4.74 -7.39 -1.99
C GLY A 76 3.53 -7.55 -2.90
N THR A 77 3.72 -8.11 -4.11
CA THR A 77 2.61 -8.43 -5.02
C THR A 77 1.63 -9.42 -4.39
N ALA A 78 2.11 -10.46 -3.69
CA ALA A 78 1.23 -11.40 -3.02
C ALA A 78 0.41 -10.75 -1.89
N MET A 79 1.02 -9.85 -1.11
CA MET A 79 0.32 -9.07 -0.07
C MET A 79 -0.68 -8.07 -0.68
N ALA A 80 -0.30 -7.39 -1.76
CA ALA A 80 -1.12 -6.37 -2.39
C ALA A 80 -2.32 -6.94 -3.16
N SER A 81 -2.16 -8.07 -3.83
CA SER A 81 -3.17 -8.58 -4.79
C SER A 81 -3.57 -10.06 -4.60
N GLY A 82 -3.04 -10.74 -3.58
CA GLY A 82 -3.43 -12.12 -3.25
C GLY A 82 -2.92 -13.18 -4.24
N VAL A 83 -1.99 -12.84 -5.14
CA VAL A 83 -1.45 -13.78 -6.13
C VAL A 83 0.06 -13.91 -6.02
N LYS A 84 0.57 -15.10 -6.31
CA LYS A 84 2.01 -15.32 -6.42
C LYS A 84 2.51 -14.97 -7.81
N THR A 85 3.73 -14.40 -7.84
CA THR A 85 4.45 -14.06 -9.08
C THR A 85 5.93 -14.43 -8.97
N TYR A 86 6.68 -14.16 -10.03
CA TYR A 86 8.12 -14.36 -10.08
C TYR A 86 8.86 -13.28 -9.29
N ASN A 87 10.05 -13.62 -8.77
CA ASN A 87 10.92 -12.62 -8.15
C ASN A 87 11.21 -11.47 -9.15
N GLY A 88 11.17 -10.25 -8.64
CA GLY A 88 11.40 -9.04 -9.43
C GLY A 88 10.17 -8.46 -10.12
N VAL A 89 9.04 -9.18 -10.17
CA VAL A 89 7.81 -8.76 -10.87
C VAL A 89 6.85 -8.07 -9.89
N LEU A 90 6.19 -7.00 -10.34
CA LEU A 90 5.27 -6.18 -9.53
C LEU A 90 3.87 -6.17 -10.12
N GLY A 91 2.87 -6.50 -9.31
CA GLY A 91 1.45 -6.35 -9.63
C GLY A 91 0.94 -7.18 -10.82
N ILE A 92 1.72 -8.16 -11.29
CA ILE A 92 1.42 -9.05 -12.43
C ILE A 92 1.51 -10.48 -11.93
N ASP A 93 0.59 -11.36 -12.31
CA ASP A 93 0.62 -12.77 -11.94
C ASP A 93 1.62 -13.59 -12.77
N SER A 94 1.73 -14.90 -12.46
CA SER A 94 2.62 -15.83 -13.18
C SER A 94 2.26 -16.06 -14.66
N LYS A 95 1.13 -15.53 -15.13
CA LYS A 95 0.68 -15.58 -16.53
C LYS A 95 0.82 -14.23 -17.23
N ASN A 96 1.57 -13.30 -16.64
CA ASN A 96 1.74 -11.92 -17.09
C ASN A 96 0.41 -11.12 -17.15
N ILE A 97 -0.55 -11.44 -16.29
CA ILE A 97 -1.82 -10.72 -16.21
C ILE A 97 -1.74 -9.73 -15.05
N PRO A 98 -1.89 -8.42 -15.28
CA PRO A 98 -1.96 -7.41 -14.22
C PRO A 98 -3.07 -7.73 -13.21
N LYS A 99 -2.79 -7.56 -11.94
CA LYS A 99 -3.74 -7.81 -10.85
C LYS A 99 -4.03 -6.53 -10.09
N LYS A 100 -5.30 -6.34 -9.79
CA LYS A 100 -5.75 -5.23 -8.97
C LYS A 100 -5.26 -5.43 -7.53
N SER A 101 -4.67 -4.40 -6.94
CA SER A 101 -4.21 -4.41 -5.57
C SER A 101 -5.33 -4.04 -4.59
N ILE A 102 -5.13 -4.32 -3.31
CA ILE A 102 -6.05 -3.86 -2.25
C ILE A 102 -6.13 -2.34 -2.20
N LEU A 103 -5.04 -1.61 -2.50
CA LEU A 103 -5.04 -0.16 -2.58
C LEU A 103 -6.01 0.32 -3.66
N GLU A 104 -5.91 -0.21 -4.87
CA GLU A 104 -6.80 0.12 -5.99
C GLU A 104 -8.26 -0.25 -5.68
N ILE A 105 -8.50 -1.39 -5.02
CA ILE A 105 -9.85 -1.80 -4.58
C ILE A 105 -10.41 -0.81 -3.54
N CYS A 106 -9.57 -0.34 -2.61
CA CYS A 106 -9.99 0.65 -1.62
C CYS A 106 -10.34 1.99 -2.27
N GLN A 107 -9.53 2.44 -3.24
CA GLN A 107 -9.82 3.67 -4.01
C GLN A 107 -11.16 3.59 -4.74
N GLU A 108 -11.44 2.47 -5.41
CA GLU A 108 -12.74 2.24 -6.09
C GLU A 108 -13.93 2.26 -5.14
N LYS A 109 -13.69 1.95 -3.86
CA LYS A 109 -14.71 2.02 -2.80
C LYS A 109 -14.78 3.39 -2.12
N GLY A 110 -14.02 4.37 -2.59
CA GLY A 110 -14.01 5.73 -2.06
C GLY A 110 -13.19 5.93 -0.78
N TYR A 111 -12.29 5.00 -0.44
CA TYR A 111 -11.35 5.21 0.66
C TYR A 111 -10.21 6.13 0.26
N ASN A 112 -9.78 6.97 1.18
CA ASN A 112 -8.48 7.60 1.06
C ASN A 112 -7.39 6.56 1.28
N THR A 113 -6.32 6.64 0.47
CA THR A 113 -5.21 5.70 0.49
C THR A 113 -3.89 6.40 0.71
N ALA A 114 -2.98 5.73 1.44
CA ALA A 114 -1.65 6.24 1.69
C ALA A 114 -0.59 5.15 1.51
N LEU A 115 0.59 5.55 1.05
CA LEU A 115 1.78 4.73 0.96
C LEU A 115 2.94 5.42 1.69
N ILE A 116 3.51 4.75 2.67
CA ILE A 116 4.65 5.28 3.44
C ILE A 116 5.77 4.24 3.42
N ALA A 117 6.97 4.65 3.04
CA ALA A 117 8.12 3.77 2.98
C ALA A 117 9.38 4.46 3.55
N THR A 118 10.19 3.72 4.29
CA THR A 118 11.51 4.18 4.74
C THR A 118 12.57 4.12 3.63
N SER A 119 12.24 3.45 2.52
CA SER A 119 13.01 3.39 1.28
C SER A 119 12.51 4.40 0.25
N SER A 120 12.95 4.28 -1.02
CA SER A 120 12.29 4.94 -2.14
C SER A 120 10.83 4.51 -2.25
N ILE A 121 9.93 5.46 -2.56
CA ILE A 121 8.52 5.16 -2.85
C ILE A 121 8.36 4.32 -4.12
N ALA A 122 9.34 4.36 -5.04
CA ALA A 122 9.42 3.49 -6.21
C ALA A 122 10.08 2.13 -5.93
N HIS A 123 10.47 1.84 -4.68
CA HIS A 123 11.00 0.52 -4.30
C HIS A 123 9.89 -0.55 -4.33
N ALA A 124 10.29 -1.81 -4.48
CA ALA A 124 9.38 -2.91 -4.78
C ALA A 124 8.21 -3.06 -3.79
N THR A 125 8.44 -2.87 -2.50
CA THR A 125 7.41 -3.09 -1.47
C THR A 125 6.25 -2.10 -1.59
N PRO A 126 6.45 -0.77 -1.58
CA PRO A 126 5.35 0.16 -1.85
C PRO A 126 4.85 0.05 -3.30
N ALA A 127 5.75 -0.15 -4.28
CA ALA A 127 5.38 -0.23 -5.69
C ALA A 127 4.43 -1.38 -6.02
N ALA A 128 4.50 -2.49 -5.30
CA ALA A 128 3.60 -3.64 -5.49
C ALA A 128 2.11 -3.29 -5.32
N PHE A 129 1.79 -2.18 -4.64
CA PHE A 129 0.42 -1.74 -4.40
C PHE A 129 -0.15 -0.88 -5.53
N TYR A 130 0.68 -0.36 -6.46
CA TYR A 130 0.23 0.49 -7.55
C TYR A 130 0.83 0.12 -8.91
N ALA A 131 2.08 -0.38 -8.97
CA ALA A 131 2.75 -0.67 -10.23
C ALA A 131 2.42 -2.06 -10.79
N LYS A 132 2.36 -2.14 -12.12
CA LYS A 132 2.17 -3.36 -12.91
C LYS A 132 3.33 -3.44 -13.92
N ILE A 133 4.41 -4.13 -13.52
CA ILE A 133 5.64 -4.13 -14.31
C ILE A 133 6.43 -5.43 -14.11
N ASP A 134 7.11 -5.86 -15.16
CA ASP A 134 7.91 -7.09 -15.22
C ASP A 134 9.23 -7.02 -14.45
N SER A 135 9.67 -5.81 -14.03
CA SER A 135 10.92 -5.65 -13.31
C SER A 135 10.89 -4.50 -12.30
N ARG A 136 11.16 -4.85 -11.03
CA ARG A 136 11.34 -3.90 -9.93
C ARG A 136 12.49 -2.90 -10.12
N ARG A 137 13.38 -3.12 -11.11
CA ARG A 137 14.52 -2.25 -11.39
C ARG A 137 14.17 -1.08 -12.31
N LYS A 138 13.01 -1.08 -12.91
CA LYS A 138 12.51 -0.02 -13.79
C LYS A 138 11.92 1.14 -12.95
N TYR A 139 12.78 1.77 -12.15
CA TYR A 139 12.36 2.76 -11.14
C TYR A 139 11.63 3.97 -11.75
N GLU A 140 12.07 4.43 -12.92
CA GLU A 140 11.43 5.56 -13.59
C GLU A 140 10.03 5.21 -14.12
N ASP A 141 9.84 4.00 -14.67
CA ASP A 141 8.53 3.52 -15.10
C ASP A 141 7.60 3.29 -13.91
N ILE A 142 8.16 2.83 -12.79
CA ILE A 142 7.41 2.67 -11.53
C ILE A 142 6.96 4.04 -11.02
N ALA A 143 7.86 5.03 -11.00
CA ALA A 143 7.52 6.39 -10.59
C ALA A 143 6.47 7.03 -11.50
N LEU A 144 6.55 6.77 -12.82
CA LEU A 144 5.53 7.21 -13.77
C LEU A 144 4.16 6.61 -13.43
N GLN A 145 4.10 5.31 -13.15
CA GLN A 145 2.83 4.70 -12.76
C GLN A 145 2.28 5.29 -11.45
N LEU A 146 3.13 5.65 -10.45
CA LEU A 146 2.64 6.33 -9.26
C LEU A 146 2.03 7.70 -9.57
N SER A 147 2.65 8.46 -10.47
CA SER A 147 2.13 9.79 -10.86
C SER A 147 0.77 9.72 -11.56
N GLU A 148 0.42 8.58 -12.12
CA GLU A 148 -0.88 8.32 -12.77
C GLU A 148 -1.94 7.73 -11.82
N HIS A 149 -1.54 7.36 -10.60
CA HIS A 149 -2.43 6.81 -9.57
C HIS A 149 -2.94 7.90 -8.63
N ASN A 150 -4.21 7.81 -8.24
CA ASN A 150 -4.84 8.72 -7.27
C ASN A 150 -4.57 8.30 -5.81
N VAL A 151 -3.30 8.15 -5.42
CA VAL A 151 -2.93 7.89 -4.02
C VAL A 151 -2.97 9.21 -3.26
N ASN A 152 -3.82 9.33 -2.24
CA ASN A 152 -4.04 10.61 -1.55
C ASN A 152 -2.80 11.12 -0.80
N LEU A 153 -1.95 10.23 -0.30
CA LEU A 153 -0.69 10.58 0.37
C LEU A 153 0.37 9.54 0.08
N PHE A 154 1.57 9.96 -0.28
CA PHE A 154 2.71 9.07 -0.28
C PHE A 154 3.96 9.75 0.29
N ILE A 155 4.71 9.00 1.10
CA ILE A 155 5.93 9.47 1.77
C ILE A 155 7.03 8.44 1.52
N GLY A 156 8.18 8.90 1.02
CA GLY A 156 9.34 8.05 0.79
C GLY A 156 10.47 8.79 0.08
N GLY A 157 11.60 8.12 -0.06
CA GLY A 157 12.71 8.63 -0.87
C GLY A 157 12.48 8.43 -2.36
N GLY A 158 13.51 8.76 -3.16
CA GLY A 158 13.53 8.48 -4.61
C GLY A 158 13.10 9.63 -5.50
N GLU A 159 13.13 10.87 -5.03
CA GLU A 159 12.83 12.10 -5.79
C GLU A 159 13.46 12.09 -7.19
N MET A 160 14.67 11.52 -7.31
CA MET A 160 15.39 11.46 -8.58
C MET A 160 14.64 10.70 -9.69
N PHE A 161 13.83 9.71 -9.36
CA PHE A 161 13.05 8.95 -10.34
C PHE A 161 11.86 9.72 -10.88
N PHE A 162 11.52 10.85 -10.26
CA PHE A 162 10.46 11.76 -10.68
C PHE A 162 11.01 12.97 -11.46
N ASN A 163 12.15 13.56 -11.05
CA ASN A 163 12.63 14.83 -11.60
C ASN A 163 14.03 14.79 -12.26
N LYS A 164 14.73 13.63 -12.22
CA LYS A 164 16.05 13.44 -12.90
C LYS A 164 16.02 12.23 -13.81
N ARG A 165 14.94 12.12 -14.57
CA ARG A 165 14.63 11.00 -15.46
C ARG A 165 15.44 11.04 -16.75
N GLU A 166 15.67 9.89 -17.36
CA GLU A 166 16.34 9.78 -18.67
C GLU A 166 15.50 10.44 -19.80
N ASP A 167 14.15 10.38 -19.69
CA ASP A 167 13.22 11.02 -20.61
C ASP A 167 13.09 12.54 -20.43
N LYS A 168 13.82 13.13 -19.45
CA LYS A 168 13.85 14.56 -19.10
C LYS A 168 12.50 15.14 -18.64
N ARG A 169 11.52 14.31 -18.35
CA ARG A 169 10.28 14.75 -17.72
C ARG A 169 10.52 15.09 -16.25
N ASN A 170 9.73 15.99 -15.72
CA ASN A 170 9.63 16.25 -14.29
C ASN A 170 8.22 15.90 -13.82
N LEU A 171 8.03 14.67 -13.34
CA LEU A 171 6.72 14.20 -12.90
C LEU A 171 6.18 15.00 -11.69
N LEU A 172 7.05 15.61 -10.88
CA LEU A 172 6.61 16.45 -9.75
C LEU A 172 5.89 17.72 -10.24
N ASP A 173 6.32 18.29 -11.38
CA ASP A 173 5.65 19.43 -12.00
C ASP A 173 4.35 19.01 -12.70
N GLU A 174 4.29 17.75 -13.19
CA GLU A 174 3.11 17.21 -13.88
C GLU A 174 2.01 16.79 -12.90
N MET A 175 2.36 16.47 -11.65
CA MET A 175 1.44 16.09 -10.57
C MET A 175 0.81 17.32 -9.89
N SER A 176 0.10 18.15 -10.66
CA SER A 176 -0.44 19.45 -10.21
C SER A 176 -1.45 19.35 -9.06
N ASP A 177 -2.04 18.17 -8.85
CA ASP A 177 -3.04 17.93 -7.79
C ASP A 177 -2.39 17.55 -6.45
N TYR A 178 -1.03 17.53 -6.37
CA TYR A 178 -0.27 17.19 -5.18
C TYR A 178 0.58 18.35 -4.70
N ASP A 179 0.61 18.54 -3.40
CA ASP A 179 1.58 19.42 -2.73
C ASP A 179 2.84 18.62 -2.44
N PHE A 180 3.96 18.97 -3.10
CA PHE A 180 5.24 18.35 -2.87
C PHE A 180 6.02 19.06 -1.75
N VAL A 181 6.31 18.34 -0.67
CA VAL A 181 7.10 18.84 0.46
C VAL A 181 8.32 17.96 0.70
N LYS A 182 9.49 18.60 0.92
CA LYS A 182 10.77 17.91 1.22
C LYS A 182 10.97 17.63 2.71
N ASN A 183 10.19 18.28 3.56
CA ASN A 183 10.32 18.18 5.00
C ASN A 183 8.95 17.94 5.65
N LEU A 184 8.89 16.96 6.54
CA LEU A 184 7.66 16.60 7.26
C LEU A 184 7.13 17.75 8.15
N ASP A 185 7.99 18.68 8.59
CA ASP A 185 7.57 19.83 9.38
C ASP A 185 6.55 20.73 8.64
N LYS A 186 6.54 20.66 7.31
CA LYS A 186 5.58 21.39 6.49
C LYS A 186 4.25 20.69 6.27
N LEU A 187 4.13 19.41 6.62
CA LEU A 187 2.86 18.66 6.53
C LEU A 187 1.81 19.12 7.54
N SER A 188 2.21 19.80 8.61
CA SER A 188 1.27 20.32 9.62
C SER A 188 0.68 21.70 9.27
N GLU A 189 1.13 22.32 8.18
CA GLU A 189 0.71 23.66 7.75
C GLU A 189 -0.23 23.65 6.53
N SER A 190 -0.51 22.47 5.95
CA SER A 190 -1.37 22.29 4.76
C SER A 190 -2.78 21.85 5.09
#